data_c286847269070238bbade8a3990bc046
#
_entry.id   c286847269070238bbade8a3990bc046
#
_cell.length_a   1.000
_cell.length_b   1.000
_cell.length_c   1.000
_cell.angle_alpha   90.00
_cell.angle_beta   90.00
_cell.angle_gamma   90.00
#
_symmetry.space_group_name_H-M   'P 1'
#
loop_
_entity.id
_entity.type
_entity.pdbx_description
1 polymer ?
#
loop_
_entity_poly.entity_id
_entity_poly.type
_entity_poly.pdbx_seq_one_letter_code
_entity_poly.pdbx_strand_id
1 'polypeptide(L)'
;HPVEGLPYVLVPDPRRALALMAGNFFRHPDRELHLIGITGTNGKTSVAWLTAGLFQALGIPTGLMGTNGSRIGGAVLPSRRTTPESWEVQGLLRQMADSGCTHAVMEVSSHALALDRVHGLAYTIAAFTNLSRDHLDFHGAMEDYAAAKAALFRQCRAAAVNRDDPWTERILRDCACPVYDYGLHGGRLLAEDMDLS
;
A
#
# COMPACT_ATOMS: atom_id res chain seq x y z
N HIS A 1 7.18 27.71 3.37
CA HIS A 1 7.28 29.17 3.37
C HIS A 1 6.74 29.71 2.04
N PRO A 2 5.99 30.84 2.05
CA PRO A 2 5.55 31.48 0.82
C PRO A 2 6.77 31.83 -0.06
N VAL A 3 6.63 31.60 -1.36
CA VAL A 3 7.63 32.05 -2.35
C VAL A 3 7.11 33.32 -2.97
N GLU A 4 7.90 34.39 -2.95
CA GLU A 4 7.52 35.69 -3.47
C GLU A 4 7.15 35.61 -4.95
N GLY A 5 6.03 36.19 -5.33
CA GLY A 5 5.54 36.18 -6.72
C GLY A 5 4.81 34.90 -7.16
N LEU A 6 4.72 33.86 -6.33
CA LEU A 6 3.93 32.67 -6.62
C LEU A 6 2.64 32.63 -5.80
N PRO A 7 1.50 32.28 -6.40
CA PRO A 7 0.27 32.04 -5.66
C PRO A 7 0.44 30.80 -4.75
N TYR A 8 -0.05 30.91 -3.53
CA TYR A 8 -0.04 29.78 -2.58
C TYR A 8 -1.37 29.68 -1.84
N VAL A 9 -1.65 28.46 -1.36
CA VAL A 9 -2.80 28.20 -0.49
C VAL A 9 -2.28 27.74 0.87
N LEU A 10 -2.74 28.40 1.91
CA LEU A 10 -2.42 28.02 3.28
C LEU A 10 -3.38 26.92 3.73
N VAL A 11 -2.84 25.79 4.19
CA VAL A 11 -3.61 24.63 4.65
C VAL A 11 -3.05 24.14 5.99
N PRO A 12 -3.90 23.53 6.86
CA PRO A 12 -3.44 22.99 8.14
C PRO A 12 -2.44 21.84 7.99
N ASP A 13 -2.63 20.99 6.98
CA ASP A 13 -1.78 19.84 6.68
C ASP A 13 -1.40 19.83 5.19
N PRO A 14 -0.19 20.29 4.86
CA PRO A 14 0.26 20.36 3.47
C PRO A 14 0.43 18.99 2.80
N ARG A 15 0.78 17.92 3.57
CA ARG A 15 0.95 16.58 3.00
C ARG A 15 -0.38 15.96 2.61
N ARG A 16 -1.38 16.05 3.46
CA ARG A 16 -2.76 15.64 3.16
C ARG A 16 -3.34 16.44 2.00
N ALA A 17 -3.18 17.76 2.05
CA ALA A 17 -3.66 18.61 0.96
C ALA A 17 -3.02 18.22 -0.38
N LEU A 18 -1.70 17.97 -0.42
CA LEU A 18 -1.01 17.53 -1.63
C LEU A 18 -1.53 16.18 -2.12
N ALA A 19 -1.77 15.21 -1.22
CA ALA A 19 -2.29 13.91 -1.60
C ALA A 19 -3.68 14.02 -2.24
N LEU A 20 -4.58 14.82 -1.66
CA LEU A 20 -5.92 15.06 -2.20
C LEU A 20 -5.88 15.83 -3.52
N MET A 21 -5.03 16.85 -3.62
CA MET A 21 -4.85 17.61 -4.87
C MET A 21 -4.28 16.74 -5.98
N ALA A 22 -3.31 15.86 -5.68
CA ALA A 22 -2.79 14.89 -6.63
C ALA A 22 -3.90 13.94 -7.13
N GLY A 23 -4.72 13.40 -6.23
CA GLY A 23 -5.87 12.58 -6.58
C GLY A 23 -6.81 13.30 -7.56
N ASN A 24 -7.18 14.53 -7.26
CA ASN A 24 -8.03 15.36 -8.13
C ASN A 24 -7.36 15.63 -9.49
N PHE A 25 -6.09 16.02 -9.49
CA PHE A 25 -5.35 16.34 -10.71
C PHE A 25 -5.25 15.14 -11.67
N PHE A 26 -4.94 13.96 -11.12
CA PHE A 26 -4.84 12.72 -11.88
C PHE A 26 -6.19 12.00 -12.05
N ARG A 27 -7.33 12.61 -11.67
CA ARG A 27 -8.70 12.09 -11.84
C ARG A 27 -8.94 10.77 -11.11
N HIS A 28 -8.37 10.60 -9.92
CA HIS A 28 -8.58 9.45 -9.04
C HIS A 28 -8.38 8.08 -9.72
N PRO A 29 -7.21 7.78 -10.29
CA PRO A 29 -6.97 6.49 -10.96
C PRO A 29 -7.09 5.28 -10.01
N ASP A 30 -6.94 5.50 -8.70
CA ASP A 30 -7.19 4.51 -7.65
C ASP A 30 -8.62 3.97 -7.63
N ARG A 31 -9.58 4.71 -8.22
CA ARG A 31 -10.99 4.28 -8.34
C ARG A 31 -11.29 3.54 -9.64
N GLU A 32 -10.42 3.65 -10.62
CA GLU A 32 -10.50 2.95 -11.90
C GLU A 32 -9.78 1.59 -11.85
N LEU A 33 -8.82 1.43 -10.92
CA LEU A 33 -8.00 0.24 -10.74
C LEU A 33 -8.47 -0.56 -9.52
N HIS A 34 -8.36 -1.88 -9.58
CA HIS A 34 -8.38 -2.72 -8.38
C HIS A 34 -7.02 -2.58 -7.67
N LEU A 35 -6.95 -1.64 -6.72
CA LEU A 35 -5.72 -1.31 -6.02
C LEU A 35 -5.51 -2.24 -4.82
N ILE A 36 -4.36 -2.93 -4.79
CA ILE A 36 -3.94 -3.81 -3.71
C ILE A 36 -2.75 -3.19 -2.99
N GLY A 37 -2.90 -2.87 -1.71
CA GLY A 37 -1.84 -2.33 -0.86
C GLY A 37 -1.28 -3.37 0.09
N ILE A 38 0.04 -3.56 0.11
CA ILE A 38 0.71 -4.56 0.94
C ILE A 38 1.60 -3.85 1.96
N THR A 39 1.35 -4.06 3.24
CA THR A 39 2.15 -3.53 4.34
C THR A 39 2.68 -4.64 5.25
N GLY A 40 3.66 -4.30 6.06
CA GLY A 40 4.31 -5.19 7.02
C GLY A 40 5.76 -4.77 7.23
N THR A 41 6.50 -5.44 8.13
CA THR A 41 7.94 -5.21 8.26
C THR A 41 8.67 -5.92 7.13
N ASN A 42 8.47 -7.21 6.97
CA ASN A 42 9.13 -8.06 5.99
C ASN A 42 8.12 -8.65 4.99
N GLY A 43 8.60 -9.08 3.82
CA GLY A 43 7.80 -9.81 2.83
C GLY A 43 6.97 -8.94 1.89
N LYS A 44 6.87 -7.61 2.08
CA LYS A 44 6.10 -6.72 1.19
C LYS A 44 6.45 -6.90 -0.28
N THR A 45 7.74 -6.83 -0.60
CA THR A 45 8.24 -6.96 -1.99
C THR A 45 7.91 -8.32 -2.58
N SER A 46 8.19 -9.41 -1.84
CA SER A 46 7.91 -10.77 -2.30
C SER A 46 6.42 -10.98 -2.56
N VAL A 47 5.56 -10.59 -1.62
CA VAL A 47 4.11 -10.73 -1.76
C VAL A 47 3.58 -9.86 -2.90
N ALA A 48 4.09 -8.63 -3.06
CA ALA A 48 3.68 -7.75 -4.15
C ALA A 48 4.04 -8.32 -5.53
N TRP A 49 5.25 -8.87 -5.67
CA TRP A 49 5.71 -9.49 -6.90
C TRP A 49 4.96 -10.78 -7.23
N LEU A 50 4.73 -11.64 -6.24
CA LEU A 50 3.97 -12.88 -6.42
C LEU A 50 2.52 -12.57 -6.79
N THR A 51 1.89 -11.61 -6.13
CA THR A 51 0.51 -11.19 -6.42
C THR A 51 0.39 -10.63 -7.85
N ALA A 52 1.28 -9.72 -8.24
CA ALA A 52 1.27 -9.17 -9.59
C ALA A 52 1.58 -10.25 -10.65
N GLY A 53 2.53 -11.16 -10.36
CA GLY A 53 2.87 -12.28 -11.24
C GLY A 53 1.71 -13.26 -11.43
N LEU A 54 0.97 -13.55 -10.36
CA LEU A 54 -0.22 -14.40 -10.41
C LEU A 54 -1.32 -13.76 -11.29
N PHE A 55 -1.61 -12.48 -11.13
CA PHE A 55 -2.59 -11.79 -11.97
C PHE A 55 -2.15 -11.81 -13.45
N GLN A 56 -0.87 -11.56 -13.73
CA GLN A 56 -0.33 -11.62 -15.09
C GLN A 56 -0.45 -13.04 -15.70
N ALA A 57 -0.17 -14.09 -14.91
CA ALA A 57 -0.33 -15.47 -15.36
C ALA A 57 -1.80 -15.82 -15.67
N LEU A 58 -2.73 -15.17 -15.01
CA LEU A 58 -4.17 -15.28 -15.29
C LEU A 58 -4.64 -14.37 -16.44
N GLY A 59 -3.72 -13.67 -17.13
CA GLY A 59 -4.07 -12.76 -18.22
C GLY A 59 -4.67 -11.43 -17.76
N ILE A 60 -4.52 -11.06 -16.48
CA ILE A 60 -5.05 -9.82 -15.91
C ILE A 60 -3.98 -8.72 -16.00
N PRO A 61 -4.20 -7.64 -16.77
CA PRO A 61 -3.25 -6.54 -16.89
C PRO A 61 -3.02 -5.85 -15.55
N THR A 62 -1.81 -5.96 -15.01
CA THR A 62 -1.49 -5.53 -13.64
C THR A 62 -0.23 -4.67 -13.62
N GLY A 63 -0.33 -3.52 -12.98
CA GLY A 63 0.81 -2.68 -12.63
C GLY A 63 1.38 -3.06 -11.26
N LEU A 64 2.67 -2.76 -11.04
CA LEU A 64 3.35 -2.98 -9.76
C LEU A 64 4.13 -1.73 -9.37
N MET A 65 4.08 -1.37 -8.08
CA MET A 65 4.83 -0.27 -7.49
C MET A 65 5.52 -0.72 -6.20
N GLY A 66 6.83 -0.59 -6.10
CA GLY A 66 7.55 -1.03 -4.91
C GLY A 66 9.03 -0.73 -4.91
N THR A 67 9.75 -1.38 -4.01
CA THR A 67 11.18 -1.17 -3.73
C THR A 67 12.05 -1.39 -4.97
N ASN A 68 11.72 -2.38 -5.79
CA ASN A 68 12.47 -2.72 -7.01
C ASN A 68 12.01 -1.91 -8.25
N GLY A 69 11.33 -0.80 -8.04
CA GLY A 69 10.79 0.04 -9.10
C GLY A 69 9.30 -0.19 -9.35
N SER A 70 8.79 0.48 -10.39
CA SER A 70 7.42 0.33 -10.84
C SER A 70 7.38 -0.39 -12.20
N ARG A 71 6.40 -1.27 -12.41
CA ARG A 71 6.16 -1.95 -13.68
C ARG A 71 4.81 -1.52 -14.26
N ILE A 72 4.83 -1.09 -15.50
CA ILE A 72 3.64 -0.61 -16.22
C ILE A 72 3.73 -1.12 -17.66
N GLY A 73 2.78 -1.95 -18.09
CA GLY A 73 2.72 -2.41 -19.49
C GLY A 73 4.01 -3.05 -20.02
N GLY A 74 4.79 -3.72 -19.16
CA GLY A 74 6.08 -4.32 -19.52
C GLY A 74 7.30 -3.40 -19.32
N ALA A 75 7.12 -2.08 -19.17
CA ALA A 75 8.21 -1.15 -18.83
C ALA A 75 8.54 -1.21 -17.33
N VAL A 76 9.84 -1.06 -17.01
CA VAL A 76 10.32 -0.94 -15.62
C VAL A 76 10.85 0.47 -15.40
N LEU A 77 10.24 1.17 -14.45
CA LEU A 77 10.63 2.51 -14.04
C LEU A 77 11.38 2.43 -12.70
N PRO A 78 12.56 3.04 -12.58
CA PRO A 78 13.30 3.02 -11.32
C PRO A 78 12.53 3.77 -10.23
N SER A 79 12.63 3.29 -8.99
CA SER A 79 12.08 3.98 -7.82
C SER A 79 13.20 4.33 -6.84
N ARG A 80 13.07 5.50 -6.21
CA ARG A 80 13.97 5.94 -5.14
C ARG A 80 13.45 5.54 -3.75
N ARG A 81 12.21 5.10 -3.65
CA ARG A 81 11.53 4.75 -2.41
C ARG A 81 10.61 3.55 -2.62
N THR A 82 10.43 2.76 -1.58
CA THR A 82 9.44 1.67 -1.58
C THR A 82 8.03 2.17 -1.94
N THR A 83 7.65 3.31 -1.38
CA THR A 83 6.39 4.01 -1.69
C THR A 83 6.74 5.45 -2.03
N PRO A 84 6.53 5.91 -3.26
CA PRO A 84 6.83 7.28 -3.69
C PRO A 84 6.01 8.35 -2.96
N GLU A 85 6.27 9.63 -3.24
CA GLU A 85 5.44 10.73 -2.73
C GLU A 85 4.06 10.73 -3.40
N SER A 86 3.07 11.36 -2.75
CA SER A 86 1.66 11.29 -3.17
C SER A 86 1.41 11.69 -4.63
N TRP A 87 2.12 12.70 -5.12
CA TRP A 87 2.07 13.12 -6.52
C TRP A 87 2.57 12.03 -7.47
N GLU A 88 3.70 11.40 -7.14
CA GLU A 88 4.29 10.32 -7.94
C GLU A 88 3.39 9.07 -7.92
N VAL A 89 2.83 8.72 -6.75
CA VAL A 89 1.89 7.60 -6.61
C VAL A 89 0.70 7.77 -7.55
N GLN A 90 0.03 8.92 -7.49
CA GLN A 90 -1.15 9.20 -8.34
C GLN A 90 -0.79 9.22 -9.82
N GLY A 91 0.37 9.80 -10.18
CA GLY A 91 0.88 9.82 -11.55
C GLY A 91 1.17 8.42 -12.10
N LEU A 92 1.77 7.54 -11.29
CA LEU A 92 2.05 6.15 -11.67
C LEU A 92 0.75 5.34 -11.81
N LEU A 93 -0.22 5.50 -10.89
CA LEU A 93 -1.53 4.88 -11.02
C LEU A 93 -2.26 5.34 -12.28
N ARG A 94 -2.18 6.64 -12.62
CA ARG A 94 -2.75 7.15 -13.87
C ARG A 94 -2.10 6.51 -15.10
N GLN A 95 -0.76 6.41 -15.12
CA GLN A 95 -0.05 5.73 -16.21
C GLN A 95 -0.45 4.25 -16.32
N MET A 96 -0.64 3.55 -15.19
CA MET A 96 -1.13 2.16 -15.18
C MET A 96 -2.51 2.06 -15.84
N ALA A 97 -3.45 2.90 -15.42
CA ALA A 97 -4.81 2.90 -15.99
C ALA A 97 -4.80 3.25 -17.49
N ASP A 98 -4.05 4.27 -17.89
CA ASP A 98 -3.93 4.69 -19.31
C ASP A 98 -3.24 3.61 -20.18
N SER A 99 -2.39 2.77 -19.57
CA SER A 99 -1.76 1.61 -20.23
C SER A 99 -2.65 0.36 -20.28
N GLY A 100 -3.91 0.46 -19.85
CA GLY A 100 -4.87 -0.65 -19.87
C GLY A 100 -4.76 -1.62 -18.70
N CYS A 101 -4.01 -1.29 -17.64
CA CYS A 101 -4.05 -2.08 -16.42
C CYS A 101 -5.44 -1.98 -15.79
N THR A 102 -5.93 -3.10 -15.28
CA THR A 102 -7.17 -3.19 -14.48
C THR A 102 -6.87 -3.33 -12.99
N HIS A 103 -5.66 -3.81 -12.67
CA HIS A 103 -5.18 -4.03 -11.31
C HIS A 103 -3.86 -3.28 -11.09
N ALA A 104 -3.65 -2.85 -9.85
CA ALA A 104 -2.37 -2.30 -9.40
C ALA A 104 -2.02 -2.88 -8.03
N VAL A 105 -0.79 -3.37 -7.88
CA VAL A 105 -0.25 -3.86 -6.63
C VAL A 105 0.83 -2.90 -6.15
N MET A 106 0.78 -2.49 -4.88
CA MET A 106 1.79 -1.58 -4.35
C MET A 106 2.25 -1.96 -2.96
N GLU A 107 3.55 -1.78 -2.73
CA GLU A 107 4.13 -1.82 -1.39
C GLU A 107 3.79 -0.52 -0.66
N VAL A 108 3.24 -0.64 0.55
CA VAL A 108 2.87 0.50 1.39
C VAL A 108 3.72 0.48 2.66
N SER A 109 4.73 1.34 2.70
CA SER A 109 5.61 1.47 3.86
C SER A 109 4.91 2.23 4.99
N SER A 110 5.35 1.98 6.25
CA SER A 110 4.84 2.71 7.40
C SER A 110 5.16 4.22 7.33
N HIS A 111 6.32 4.57 6.77
CA HIS A 111 6.67 5.97 6.50
C HIS A 111 5.68 6.63 5.53
N ALA A 112 5.26 5.92 4.48
CA ALA A 112 4.30 6.46 3.53
C ALA A 112 2.94 6.70 4.17
N LEU A 113 2.51 5.83 5.08
CA LEU A 113 1.27 5.98 5.85
C LEU A 113 1.39 7.13 6.85
N ALA A 114 2.47 7.18 7.64
CA ALA A 114 2.70 8.24 8.62
C ALA A 114 2.90 9.63 7.98
N LEU A 115 3.42 9.68 6.76
CA LEU A 115 3.68 10.92 6.02
C LEU A 115 2.58 11.25 4.98
N ASP A 116 1.41 10.63 5.10
CA ASP A 116 0.24 10.86 4.24
C ASP A 116 0.50 10.72 2.71
N ARG A 117 1.54 9.97 2.28
CA ARG A 117 1.85 9.78 0.85
C ARG A 117 0.76 9.01 0.10
N VAL A 118 0.00 8.21 0.82
CA VAL A 118 -1.08 7.37 0.30
C VAL A 118 -2.45 7.76 0.87
N HIS A 119 -2.55 8.96 1.44
CA HIS A 119 -3.79 9.46 2.00
C HIS A 119 -4.84 9.66 0.91
N GLY A 120 -6.07 9.18 1.18
CA GLY A 120 -7.20 9.31 0.28
C GLY A 120 -7.25 8.32 -0.89
N LEU A 121 -6.29 7.37 -0.97
CA LEU A 121 -6.39 6.26 -1.92
C LEU A 121 -7.48 5.26 -1.49
N ALA A 122 -8.23 4.76 -2.46
CA ALA A 122 -9.24 3.73 -2.25
C ALA A 122 -8.68 2.34 -2.60
N TYR A 123 -8.30 1.57 -1.58
CA TYR A 123 -7.81 0.21 -1.79
C TYR A 123 -8.95 -0.80 -1.92
N THR A 124 -8.87 -1.66 -2.94
CA THR A 124 -9.74 -2.83 -3.03
C THR A 124 -9.39 -3.83 -1.93
N ILE A 125 -8.09 -4.11 -1.77
CA ILE A 125 -7.58 -5.01 -0.73
C ILE A 125 -6.37 -4.35 -0.05
N ALA A 126 -6.33 -4.45 1.28
CA ALA A 126 -5.13 -4.20 2.08
C ALA A 126 -4.61 -5.52 2.65
N ALA A 127 -3.30 -5.77 2.51
CA ALA A 127 -2.66 -6.97 3.05
C ALA A 127 -1.64 -6.62 4.13
N PHE A 128 -1.62 -7.41 5.21
CA PHE A 128 -0.66 -7.34 6.30
C PHE A 128 0.15 -8.62 6.39
N THR A 129 1.47 -8.52 6.29
CA THR A 129 2.37 -9.68 6.35
C THR A 129 2.83 -10.00 7.77
N ASN A 130 3.46 -9.04 8.43
CA ASN A 130 3.98 -9.18 9.80
C ASN A 130 4.44 -7.83 10.38
N LEU A 131 4.66 -7.80 11.70
CA LEU A 131 5.28 -6.67 12.39
C LEU A 131 6.37 -7.16 13.34
N SER A 132 7.61 -6.81 13.04
CA SER A 132 8.77 -7.02 13.90
C SER A 132 9.48 -5.69 14.16
N ARG A 133 10.42 -5.68 15.11
CA ARG A 133 11.14 -4.46 15.49
C ARG A 133 11.96 -3.91 14.31
N ASP A 134 11.55 -2.73 13.83
CA ASP A 134 12.20 -1.99 12.75
C ASP A 134 11.75 -0.53 12.79
N HIS A 135 12.50 0.38 12.18
CA HIS A 135 12.15 1.80 12.03
C HIS A 135 11.73 2.53 13.32
N LEU A 136 12.21 2.11 14.49
CA LEU A 136 11.88 2.76 15.77
C LEU A 136 12.59 4.12 15.93
N ASP A 137 13.65 4.38 15.18
CA ASP A 137 14.25 5.69 15.01
C ASP A 137 13.27 6.73 14.47
N PHE A 138 12.32 6.30 13.65
CA PHE A 138 11.28 7.16 13.07
C PHE A 138 9.96 7.11 13.88
N HIS A 139 9.50 5.92 14.29
CA HIS A 139 8.20 5.75 14.94
C HIS A 139 8.25 5.91 16.46
N GLY A 140 9.42 5.79 17.10
CA GLY A 140 9.59 5.87 18.54
C GLY A 140 9.24 4.56 19.26
N ALA A 141 8.02 4.05 19.11
CA ALA A 141 7.53 2.84 19.76
C ALA A 141 6.90 1.84 18.76
N MET A 142 6.81 0.57 19.17
CA MET A 142 6.15 -0.48 18.36
C MET A 142 4.66 -0.19 18.19
N GLU A 143 4.03 0.41 19.17
CA GLU A 143 2.63 0.83 19.15
C GLU A 143 2.36 1.88 18.07
N ASP A 144 3.24 2.86 17.92
CA ASP A 144 3.14 3.91 16.91
C ASP A 144 3.43 3.33 15.52
N TYR A 145 4.38 2.40 15.43
CA TYR A 145 4.67 1.68 14.20
C TYR A 145 3.49 0.83 13.73
N ALA A 146 2.82 0.12 14.66
CA ALA A 146 1.59 -0.61 14.37
C ALA A 146 0.45 0.34 13.97
N ALA A 147 0.27 1.45 14.69
CA ALA A 147 -0.76 2.45 14.39
C ALA A 147 -0.57 3.07 13.00
N ALA A 148 0.68 3.34 12.60
CA ALA A 148 0.98 3.81 11.25
C ALA A 148 0.51 2.80 10.19
N LYS A 149 0.82 1.49 10.35
CA LYS A 149 0.37 0.46 9.41
C LYS A 149 -1.15 0.25 9.42
N ALA A 150 -1.79 0.35 10.59
CA ALA A 150 -3.24 0.24 10.73
C ALA A 150 -4.00 1.28 9.89
N ALA A 151 -3.39 2.42 9.57
CA ALA A 151 -3.99 3.44 8.72
C ALA A 151 -4.37 2.94 7.32
N LEU A 152 -3.68 1.93 6.79
CA LEU A 152 -4.01 1.31 5.51
C LEU A 152 -5.40 0.63 5.54
N PHE A 153 -5.73 -0.01 6.67
CA PHE A 153 -6.96 -0.80 6.83
C PHE A 153 -8.21 0.05 7.04
N ARG A 154 -8.06 1.36 7.23
CA ARG A 154 -9.17 2.33 7.20
C ARG A 154 -9.54 2.79 5.78
N GLN A 155 -8.72 2.45 4.77
CA GLN A 155 -8.85 2.89 3.38
C GLN A 155 -9.12 1.72 2.41
N CYS A 156 -9.47 0.53 2.91
CA CYS A 156 -9.68 -0.65 2.08
C CYS A 156 -11.12 -1.19 2.15
N ARG A 157 -11.50 -1.95 1.12
CA ARG A 157 -12.79 -2.63 1.03
C ARG A 157 -12.75 -4.06 1.58
N ALA A 158 -11.56 -4.68 1.63
CA ALA A 158 -11.31 -5.97 2.23
C ALA A 158 -9.87 -6.02 2.79
N ALA A 159 -9.67 -6.78 3.85
CA ALA A 159 -8.36 -6.97 4.49
C ALA A 159 -7.91 -8.43 4.37
N ALA A 160 -6.64 -8.66 4.03
CA ALA A 160 -5.97 -9.95 4.09
C ALA A 160 -4.85 -9.89 5.14
N VAL A 161 -4.89 -10.72 6.18
CA VAL A 161 -3.99 -10.55 7.32
C VAL A 161 -3.41 -11.87 7.81
N ASN A 162 -2.13 -11.81 8.21
CA ASN A 162 -1.47 -12.92 8.88
C ASN A 162 -2.00 -13.04 10.32
N ARG A 163 -2.76 -14.11 10.60
CA ARG A 163 -3.34 -14.38 11.94
C ARG A 163 -2.30 -14.75 12.98
N ASP A 164 -1.18 -15.33 12.55
CA ASP A 164 -0.13 -15.79 13.46
C ASP A 164 0.72 -14.65 14.02
N ASP A 165 0.60 -13.44 13.46
CA ASP A 165 1.31 -12.26 13.95
C ASP A 165 0.58 -11.65 15.17
N PRO A 166 1.27 -11.46 16.32
CA PRO A 166 0.63 -10.95 17.52
C PRO A 166 0.09 -9.52 17.42
N TRP A 167 0.49 -8.76 16.40
CA TRP A 167 0.02 -7.40 16.17
C TRP A 167 -1.24 -7.32 15.30
N THR A 168 -1.69 -8.43 14.75
CA THR A 168 -2.83 -8.45 13.80
C THR A 168 -4.09 -7.83 14.38
N GLU A 169 -4.45 -8.14 15.62
CA GLU A 169 -5.63 -7.55 16.27
C GLU A 169 -5.51 -6.02 16.41
N ARG A 170 -4.30 -5.53 16.70
CA ARG A 170 -4.04 -4.10 16.82
C ARG A 170 -4.09 -3.40 15.45
N ILE A 171 -3.57 -4.04 14.41
CA ILE A 171 -3.64 -3.56 13.02
C ILE A 171 -5.10 -3.43 12.57
N LEU A 172 -5.95 -4.36 12.97
CA LEU A 172 -7.37 -4.41 12.58
C LEU A 172 -8.31 -3.59 13.48
N ARG A 173 -7.82 -2.94 14.55
CA ARG A 173 -8.67 -2.26 15.53
C ARG A 173 -9.74 -1.36 14.91
N ASP A 174 -9.37 -0.59 13.88
CA ASP A 174 -10.25 0.37 13.21
C ASP A 174 -10.66 -0.10 11.80
N CYS A 175 -10.49 -1.39 11.51
CA CYS A 175 -10.88 -1.98 10.24
C CYS A 175 -12.39 -2.25 10.24
N ALA A 176 -13.12 -1.62 9.33
CA ALA A 176 -14.58 -1.78 9.21
C ALA A 176 -15.00 -2.68 8.04
N CYS A 177 -14.04 -3.27 7.32
CA CYS A 177 -14.29 -4.10 6.14
C CYS A 177 -14.18 -5.60 6.47
N PRO A 178 -14.65 -6.49 5.58
CA PRO A 178 -14.45 -7.94 5.71
C PRO A 178 -12.95 -8.30 5.82
N VAL A 179 -12.65 -9.21 6.75
CA VAL A 179 -11.29 -9.69 7.02
C VAL A 179 -11.16 -11.13 6.57
N TYR A 180 -10.12 -11.41 5.80
CA TYR A 180 -9.69 -12.74 5.38
C TYR A 180 -8.33 -13.00 6.02
N ASP A 181 -8.31 -13.85 7.02
CA ASP A 181 -7.12 -14.21 7.74
C ASP A 181 -6.49 -15.51 7.19
N TYR A 182 -5.17 -15.55 7.22
CA TYR A 182 -4.37 -16.72 6.85
C TYR A 182 -3.32 -16.98 7.92
N GLY A 183 -2.86 -18.21 8.04
CA GLY A 183 -1.83 -18.59 9.01
C GLY A 183 -1.41 -20.06 8.91
N LEU A 184 -0.45 -20.42 9.76
CA LEU A 184 0.05 -21.80 9.94
C LEU A 184 -0.66 -22.49 11.11
N HIS A 185 -1.16 -21.71 12.07
CA HIS A 185 -1.74 -22.22 13.33
C HIS A 185 -3.24 -21.94 13.44
N GLY A 186 -3.84 -21.34 12.42
CA GLY A 186 -5.26 -21.03 12.35
C GLY A 186 -5.54 -20.00 11.26
N GLY A 187 -6.83 -19.74 11.04
CA GLY A 187 -7.29 -18.78 10.05
C GLY A 187 -8.28 -19.39 9.07
N ARG A 188 -8.86 -18.52 8.25
CA ARG A 188 -9.79 -18.90 7.18
C ARG A 188 -9.09 -19.65 6.04
N LEU A 189 -7.82 -19.29 5.80
CA LEU A 189 -6.91 -19.98 4.91
C LEU A 189 -5.77 -20.54 5.76
N LEU A 190 -5.73 -21.85 5.90
CA LEU A 190 -4.72 -22.56 6.66
C LEU A 190 -3.72 -23.23 5.71
N ALA A 191 -2.44 -23.03 5.96
CA ALA A 191 -1.42 -23.79 5.24
C ALA A 191 -1.23 -25.14 5.94
N GLU A 192 -1.48 -26.22 5.22
CA GLU A 192 -1.32 -27.61 5.68
C GLU A 192 -0.26 -28.31 4.81
N ASP A 193 0.36 -29.36 5.34
CA ASP A 193 1.31 -30.22 4.63
C ASP A 193 2.46 -29.49 3.91
N MET A 194 3.03 -28.47 4.56
CA MET A 194 4.16 -27.73 4.00
C MET A 194 5.44 -28.58 4.07
N ASP A 195 6.00 -28.94 2.91
CA ASP A 195 7.36 -29.45 2.79
C ASP A 195 8.32 -28.25 2.72
N LEU A 196 9.15 -28.09 3.76
CA LEU A 196 10.16 -27.03 3.86
C LEU A 196 11.58 -27.54 3.57
N SER A 197 11.73 -28.73 2.98
CA SER A 197 13.02 -29.31 2.62
C SER A 197 13.66 -28.68 1.37
#